data_8d11c7efdfe61aa20ac263ab6379a005
#
_entry.id   8d11c7efdfe61aa20ac263ab6379a005
#
_cell.length_a   1.000
_cell.length_b   1.000
_cell.length_c   1.000
_cell.angle_alpha   90.00
_cell.angle_beta   90.00
_cell.angle_gamma   90.00
#
_symmetry.space_group_name_H-M   'P 1'
#
loop_
_entity.id
_entity.type
_entity.pdbx_description
1 polymer ?
#
loop_
_entity_poly.entity_id
_entity_poly.type
_entity_poly.pdbx_seq_one_letter_code
_entity_poly.pdbx_strand_id
1 'polypeptide(L)'
;MKKSVFFVFFLSGFLFFCMNIMQPGAASEKDDRKTLKLFHDLQRIIISVSDTIKPSVVHIEVVKKTGQIKYKSLASGLIVDREGFILTNEHVVDDATSITVTLPSKIEYPAEIIGTDKQTDLALIKIKTEEELSIAKLGNSDEVEVGEWVIAVGNPYGFDRTVSFGIISGKGRVLPNLPIENQLINDFIQTDAAIDPGSSGGPLVNLKGEVIGINSIGFGRGQGFTIPINIANEVKNKLLSSGTIQRGWIGIAIQPLSRDYAQFFGNPQLEGVLISDIIPGSPAEEAGLLPGDIVVQYDGEKVSAEKEEDLNKFQVLVSQSEVGKAARLKIKRDGIDTSITVKISEQPKVKADEFETQFGFTVKEITEVIYRQYMLEDKEGVLVSFVEVGGVASTALLEEGDVIKKVEDFEIKNLDDFKKSLDLVKDRKQIMLTVKRGKNKRFVLLLPKQEEKGASP
;
A
#
# COMPACT_ATOMS: atom_id res chain seq x y z
N MET A 1 -86.54 1.29 38.78
CA MET A 1 -86.13 0.08 38.03
C MET A 1 -86.33 0.30 36.54
N LYS A 2 -85.31 0.85 35.85
CA LYS A 2 -85.24 0.95 34.36
C LYS A 2 -83.91 1.69 34.03
N LYS A 3 -82.76 1.05 34.15
CA LYS A 3 -81.51 1.52 33.60
C LYS A 3 -80.50 0.32 33.56
N SER A 4 -80.72 -0.67 32.69
CA SER A 4 -79.69 -1.73 32.50
C SER A 4 -79.79 -2.54 31.20
N VAL A 5 -80.50 -2.02 30.19
CA VAL A 5 -80.61 -2.80 28.90
C VAL A 5 -79.92 -2.12 27.72
N PHE A 6 -79.43 -0.89 27.86
CA PHE A 6 -78.80 -0.15 26.71
C PHE A 6 -77.26 -0.30 26.54
N PHE A 7 -76.58 -1.04 27.43
CA PHE A 7 -75.12 -1.12 27.38
C PHE A 7 -74.59 -2.40 26.69
N VAL A 8 -75.45 -3.40 26.43
CA VAL A 8 -75.00 -4.70 25.87
C VAL A 8 -74.98 -4.70 24.34
N PHE A 9 -75.76 -3.87 23.68
CA PHE A 9 -75.81 -3.85 22.21
C PHE A 9 -74.69 -3.03 21.53
N PHE A 10 -74.01 -2.16 22.26
CA PHE A 10 -72.90 -1.35 21.70
C PHE A 10 -71.55 -2.10 21.72
N LEU A 11 -71.42 -3.10 22.58
CA LEU A 11 -70.20 -3.86 22.71
C LEU A 11 -70.06 -4.97 21.66
N SER A 12 -71.17 -5.53 21.18
CA SER A 12 -71.12 -6.57 20.16
C SER A 12 -70.95 -6.01 18.72
N GLY A 13 -71.35 -4.76 18.45
CA GLY A 13 -71.16 -4.10 17.18
C GLY A 13 -69.70 -3.66 16.99
N PHE A 14 -68.99 -3.26 18.09
CA PHE A 14 -67.61 -2.82 18.05
C PHE A 14 -66.61 -3.99 17.90
N LEU A 15 -66.88 -5.14 18.48
CA LEU A 15 -66.07 -6.35 18.30
C LEU A 15 -66.18 -6.93 16.87
N PHE A 16 -67.36 -6.81 16.21
CA PHE A 16 -67.52 -7.28 14.83
C PHE A 16 -66.90 -6.33 13.82
N PHE A 17 -66.78 -5.02 14.13
CA PHE A 17 -66.12 -4.03 13.27
C PHE A 17 -64.59 -4.12 13.39
N CYS A 18 -64.03 -4.43 14.55
CA CYS A 18 -62.59 -4.63 14.73
C CYS A 18 -62.07 -5.96 14.15
N MET A 19 -62.92 -7.01 14.03
CA MET A 19 -62.52 -8.28 13.42
C MET A 19 -62.48 -8.25 11.88
N ASN A 20 -63.14 -7.25 11.22
CA ASN A 20 -63.07 -7.11 9.76
C ASN A 20 -61.94 -6.20 9.25
N ILE A 21 -61.18 -5.52 10.13
CA ILE A 21 -60.07 -4.66 9.73
C ILE A 21 -58.71 -5.40 9.75
N MET A 22 -58.64 -6.61 10.25
CA MET A 22 -57.44 -7.45 10.27
C MET A 22 -57.58 -8.72 9.44
N GLN A 23 -58.05 -8.62 8.21
CA GLN A 23 -57.63 -9.60 7.21
C GLN A 23 -56.30 -9.07 6.62
N PRO A 24 -55.17 -9.70 6.87
CA PRO A 24 -54.00 -9.46 6.04
C PRO A 24 -54.42 -9.77 4.61
N GLY A 25 -54.35 -8.78 3.71
CA GLY A 25 -54.63 -8.99 2.30
C GLY A 25 -53.79 -10.21 1.89
N ALA A 26 -54.46 -11.24 1.41
CA ALA A 26 -53.80 -12.45 0.93
C ALA A 26 -52.93 -12.04 -0.26
N ALA A 27 -51.66 -11.77 0.00
CA ALA A 27 -50.67 -11.73 -1.04
C ALA A 27 -50.85 -13.03 -1.82
N SER A 28 -51.07 -12.94 -3.11
CA SER A 28 -51.37 -14.11 -3.94
C SER A 28 -50.17 -15.08 -3.76
N GLU A 29 -50.45 -16.31 -3.36
CA GLU A 29 -49.46 -17.42 -3.22
C GLU A 29 -48.54 -17.52 -4.45
N LYS A 30 -48.99 -17.01 -5.59
CA LYS A 30 -48.28 -16.92 -6.86
C LYS A 30 -47.23 -15.80 -6.89
N ASP A 31 -47.46 -14.67 -6.22
CA ASP A 31 -46.52 -13.56 -6.10
C ASP A 31 -45.45 -13.90 -5.07
N ASP A 32 -45.79 -14.60 -3.98
CA ASP A 32 -44.81 -15.09 -2.99
C ASP A 32 -43.83 -16.09 -3.60
N ARG A 33 -44.33 -17.04 -4.42
CA ARG A 33 -43.47 -17.99 -5.13
C ARG A 33 -42.52 -17.32 -6.13
N LYS A 34 -43.01 -16.29 -6.84
CA LYS A 34 -42.20 -15.53 -7.80
C LYS A 34 -41.10 -14.74 -7.08
N THR A 35 -41.46 -14.11 -5.97
CA THR A 35 -40.52 -13.36 -5.11
C THR A 35 -39.45 -14.29 -4.51
N LEU A 36 -39.87 -15.43 -3.93
CA LEU A 36 -38.95 -16.43 -3.39
C LEU A 36 -37.99 -16.98 -4.45
N LYS A 37 -38.48 -17.20 -5.67
CA LYS A 37 -37.64 -17.63 -6.80
C LYS A 37 -36.58 -16.59 -7.13
N LEU A 38 -36.92 -15.29 -7.16
CA LEU A 38 -35.96 -14.21 -7.42
C LEU A 38 -34.85 -14.18 -6.34
N PHE A 39 -35.20 -14.27 -5.06
CA PHE A 39 -34.21 -14.32 -3.98
C PHE A 39 -33.28 -15.56 -4.09
N HIS A 40 -33.84 -16.69 -4.43
CA HIS A 40 -33.09 -17.92 -4.65
C HIS A 40 -32.14 -17.79 -5.84
N ASP A 41 -32.57 -17.18 -6.95
CA ASP A 41 -31.72 -16.94 -8.13
C ASP A 41 -30.59 -15.97 -7.80
N LEU A 42 -30.82 -14.89 -7.02
CA LEU A 42 -29.80 -13.97 -6.53
C LEU A 42 -28.78 -14.69 -5.63
N GLN A 43 -29.22 -15.50 -4.68
CA GLN A 43 -28.34 -16.30 -3.84
C GLN A 43 -27.45 -17.23 -4.67
N ARG A 44 -28.00 -17.86 -5.71
CA ARG A 44 -27.22 -18.73 -6.61
C ARG A 44 -26.15 -17.96 -7.37
N ILE A 45 -26.41 -16.73 -7.78
CA ILE A 45 -25.39 -15.87 -8.41
C ILE A 45 -24.21 -15.65 -7.45
N ILE A 46 -24.48 -15.26 -6.20
CA ILE A 46 -23.44 -15.03 -5.19
C ILE A 46 -22.60 -16.30 -4.96
N ILE A 47 -23.27 -17.45 -4.83
CA ILE A 47 -22.60 -18.76 -4.66
C ILE A 47 -21.72 -19.05 -5.87
N SER A 48 -22.27 -18.93 -7.08
CA SER A 48 -21.55 -19.22 -8.33
C SER A 48 -20.32 -18.34 -8.51
N VAL A 49 -20.44 -17.04 -8.26
CA VAL A 49 -19.31 -16.09 -8.31
C VAL A 49 -18.22 -16.47 -7.28
N SER A 50 -18.67 -16.76 -6.06
CA SER A 50 -17.75 -17.19 -5.00
C SER A 50 -16.98 -18.45 -5.37
N ASP A 51 -17.66 -19.46 -5.92
CA ASP A 51 -17.03 -20.73 -6.31
C ASP A 51 -16.10 -20.56 -7.53
N THR A 52 -16.38 -19.59 -8.38
CA THR A 52 -15.54 -19.26 -9.55
C THR A 52 -14.25 -18.58 -9.14
N ILE A 53 -14.27 -17.64 -8.17
CA ILE A 53 -13.10 -16.86 -7.80
C ILE A 53 -12.21 -17.55 -6.77
N LYS A 54 -12.77 -18.33 -5.84
CA LYS A 54 -12.03 -19.01 -4.77
C LYS A 54 -10.79 -19.81 -5.25
N PRO A 55 -10.83 -20.52 -6.39
CA PRO A 55 -9.66 -21.24 -6.88
C PRO A 55 -8.47 -20.35 -7.26
N SER A 56 -8.70 -19.06 -7.51
CA SER A 56 -7.67 -18.07 -7.83
C SER A 56 -7.13 -17.32 -6.60
N VAL A 57 -7.71 -17.57 -5.41
CA VAL A 57 -7.32 -16.90 -4.16
C VAL A 57 -6.44 -17.84 -3.35
N VAL A 58 -5.27 -17.34 -2.95
CA VAL A 58 -4.31 -18.07 -2.14
C VAL A 58 -4.21 -17.50 -0.73
N HIS A 59 -3.80 -18.35 0.21
CA HIS A 59 -3.39 -17.91 1.53
C HIS A 59 -1.89 -17.61 1.52
N ILE A 60 -1.50 -16.52 2.18
CA ILE A 60 -0.11 -16.08 2.32
C ILE A 60 0.23 -16.01 3.81
N GLU A 61 1.24 -16.78 4.22
CA GLU A 61 1.88 -16.66 5.52
C GLU A 61 3.23 -15.97 5.33
N VAL A 62 3.45 -14.89 6.07
CA VAL A 62 4.70 -14.13 6.04
C VAL A 62 5.33 -14.17 7.43
N VAL A 63 6.62 -14.51 7.49
CA VAL A 63 7.42 -14.36 8.70
C VAL A 63 8.16 -13.03 8.62
N LYS A 64 7.91 -12.17 9.58
CA LYS A 64 8.57 -10.86 9.72
C LYS A 64 9.46 -10.85 10.96
N LYS A 65 10.46 -9.95 10.96
CA LYS A 65 11.39 -9.80 12.08
C LYS A 65 11.41 -8.33 12.53
N THR A 66 11.23 -8.10 13.83
CA THR A 66 11.44 -6.80 14.45
C THR A 66 12.44 -6.96 15.59
N GLY A 67 13.67 -6.48 15.41
CA GLY A 67 14.78 -6.79 16.30
C GLY A 67 15.03 -8.30 16.38
N GLN A 68 14.96 -8.89 17.58
CA GLN A 68 15.12 -10.33 17.79
C GLN A 68 13.79 -11.11 17.73
N ILE A 69 12.65 -10.42 17.61
CA ILE A 69 11.33 -11.04 17.66
C ILE A 69 10.88 -11.39 16.24
N LYS A 70 10.59 -12.69 16.01
CA LYS A 70 9.93 -13.17 14.79
C LYS A 70 8.44 -13.31 15.06
N TYR A 71 7.62 -12.83 14.16
CA TYR A 71 6.16 -12.99 14.20
C TYR A 71 5.63 -13.38 12.83
N LYS A 72 4.46 -14.05 12.84
CA LYS A 72 3.76 -14.43 11.62
C LYS A 72 2.64 -13.46 11.32
N SER A 73 2.48 -13.11 10.05
CA SER A 73 1.35 -12.35 9.53
C SER A 73 0.65 -13.19 8.47
N LEU A 74 -0.68 -13.13 8.45
CA LEU A 74 -1.53 -13.86 7.50
C LEU A 74 -2.18 -12.87 6.55
N ALA A 75 -2.24 -13.24 5.28
CA ALA A 75 -2.82 -12.42 4.22
C ALA A 75 -3.39 -13.29 3.10
N SER A 76 -3.86 -12.64 2.07
CA SER A 76 -4.39 -13.25 0.85
C SER A 76 -3.57 -12.80 -0.37
N GLY A 77 -3.71 -13.55 -1.45
CA GLY A 77 -3.17 -13.19 -2.76
C GLY A 77 -4.09 -13.64 -3.88
N LEU A 78 -3.91 -13.05 -5.04
CA LEU A 78 -4.65 -13.32 -6.25
C LEU A 78 -3.73 -13.88 -7.32
N ILE A 79 -3.97 -15.10 -7.81
CA ILE A 79 -3.25 -15.69 -8.93
C ILE A 79 -3.65 -14.95 -10.21
N VAL A 80 -2.66 -14.39 -10.94
CA VAL A 80 -2.89 -13.53 -12.10
C VAL A 80 -2.38 -14.12 -13.42
N ASP A 81 -1.63 -15.22 -13.34
CA ASP A 81 -1.24 -15.97 -14.54
C ASP A 81 -0.89 -17.44 -14.23
N ARG A 82 -0.56 -18.21 -15.30
CA ARG A 82 -0.22 -19.64 -15.19
C ARG A 82 1.22 -19.89 -14.76
N GLU A 83 2.08 -18.90 -14.79
CA GLU A 83 3.49 -19.01 -14.42
C GLU A 83 3.70 -18.89 -12.89
N GLY A 84 2.61 -18.71 -12.13
CA GLY A 84 2.63 -18.64 -10.68
C GLY A 84 2.84 -17.23 -10.12
N PHE A 85 2.59 -16.20 -10.90
CA PHE A 85 2.57 -14.82 -10.39
C PHE A 85 1.30 -14.52 -9.60
N ILE A 86 1.48 -13.90 -8.45
CA ILE A 86 0.43 -13.61 -7.48
C ILE A 86 0.53 -12.13 -7.10
N LEU A 87 -0.60 -11.40 -7.22
CA LEU A 87 -0.75 -10.06 -6.66
C LEU A 87 -1.13 -10.15 -5.20
N THR A 88 -0.51 -9.29 -4.39
CA THR A 88 -0.86 -9.04 -2.98
C THR A 88 -0.54 -7.59 -2.62
N ASN A 89 -0.67 -7.19 -1.35
CA ASN A 89 -0.27 -5.86 -0.90
C ASN A 89 1.23 -5.79 -0.55
N GLU A 90 1.79 -4.59 -0.69
CA GLU A 90 3.19 -4.34 -0.33
C GLU A 90 3.41 -4.48 1.18
N HIS A 91 2.52 -3.91 2.01
CA HIS A 91 2.60 -4.02 3.47
C HIS A 91 2.56 -5.47 3.99
N VAL A 92 2.03 -6.41 3.19
CA VAL A 92 2.06 -7.85 3.51
C VAL A 92 3.48 -8.39 3.45
N VAL A 93 4.23 -8.04 2.40
CA VAL A 93 5.57 -8.59 2.11
C VAL A 93 6.72 -7.71 2.57
N ASP A 94 6.47 -6.46 2.98
CA ASP A 94 7.50 -5.55 3.52
C ASP A 94 8.15 -6.18 4.77
N ASP A 95 9.48 -6.12 4.84
CA ASP A 95 10.30 -6.72 5.89
C ASP A 95 10.10 -8.26 6.08
N ALA A 96 9.63 -8.96 5.03
CA ALA A 96 9.47 -10.39 5.06
C ALA A 96 10.81 -11.13 5.06
N THR A 97 11.01 -12.03 6.02
CA THR A 97 12.17 -12.96 6.03
C THR A 97 11.86 -14.25 5.29
N SER A 98 10.60 -14.64 5.20
CA SER A 98 10.10 -15.74 4.37
C SER A 98 8.63 -15.54 4.03
N ILE A 99 8.23 -16.01 2.86
CA ILE A 99 6.85 -15.98 2.36
C ILE A 99 6.48 -17.39 1.95
N THR A 100 5.36 -17.88 2.48
CA THR A 100 4.79 -19.18 2.13
C THR A 100 3.39 -18.97 1.57
N VAL A 101 3.13 -19.51 0.40
CA VAL A 101 1.83 -19.47 -0.29
C VAL A 101 1.19 -20.85 -0.19
N THR A 102 -0.05 -20.92 0.31
CA THR A 102 -0.85 -22.14 0.32
C THR A 102 -1.89 -22.08 -0.78
N LEU A 103 -1.80 -22.98 -1.73
CA LEU A 103 -2.75 -23.11 -2.84
C LEU A 103 -4.10 -23.72 -2.38
N PRO A 104 -5.15 -23.65 -3.23
CA PRO A 104 -6.42 -24.37 -2.98
C PRO A 104 -6.28 -25.86 -2.70
N SER A 105 -5.28 -26.51 -3.29
CA SER A 105 -4.90 -27.91 -3.04
C SER A 105 -4.40 -28.19 -1.62
N LYS A 106 -4.17 -27.14 -0.79
CA LYS A 106 -3.53 -27.18 0.53
C LYS A 106 -2.04 -27.48 0.49
N ILE A 107 -1.41 -27.43 -0.66
CA ILE A 107 0.04 -27.55 -0.79
C ILE A 107 0.67 -26.17 -0.59
N GLU A 108 1.76 -26.16 0.15
CA GLU A 108 2.51 -24.95 0.49
C GLU A 108 3.73 -24.79 -0.42
N TYR A 109 3.94 -23.59 -0.90
CA TYR A 109 5.06 -23.22 -1.77
C TYR A 109 5.81 -22.02 -1.20
N PRO A 110 7.14 -22.03 -1.17
CA PRO A 110 7.91 -20.81 -0.92
C PRO A 110 7.68 -19.83 -2.07
N ALA A 111 7.55 -18.54 -1.76
CA ALA A 111 7.37 -17.49 -2.74
C ALA A 111 8.56 -16.51 -2.74
N GLU A 112 8.90 -16.02 -3.92
CA GLU A 112 9.92 -15.01 -4.16
C GLU A 112 9.22 -13.66 -4.47
N ILE A 113 9.73 -12.55 -3.92
CA ILE A 113 9.25 -11.21 -4.28
C ILE A 113 9.84 -10.85 -5.64
N ILE A 114 8.98 -10.58 -6.62
CA ILE A 114 9.38 -10.11 -7.96
C ILE A 114 9.58 -8.60 -7.94
N GLY A 115 8.72 -7.88 -7.20
CA GLY A 115 8.83 -6.45 -6.99
C GLY A 115 7.69 -5.90 -6.18
N THR A 116 7.86 -4.68 -5.69
CA THR A 116 6.88 -3.99 -4.84
C THR A 116 6.71 -2.54 -5.28
N ASP A 117 5.53 -1.99 -5.00
CA ASP A 117 5.24 -0.56 -5.15
C ASP A 117 4.58 -0.02 -3.87
N LYS A 118 5.36 0.64 -3.03
CA LYS A 118 4.89 1.22 -1.77
C LYS A 118 3.83 2.30 -1.97
N GLN A 119 3.89 3.03 -3.09
CA GLN A 119 2.95 4.12 -3.33
C GLN A 119 1.53 3.65 -3.61
N THR A 120 1.37 2.47 -4.21
CA THR A 120 0.06 1.85 -4.45
C THR A 120 -0.27 0.76 -3.45
N ASP A 121 0.64 0.42 -2.53
CA ASP A 121 0.51 -0.74 -1.62
C ASP A 121 0.31 -2.06 -2.38
N LEU A 122 1.07 -2.29 -3.46
CA LEU A 122 0.99 -3.51 -4.26
C LEU A 122 2.32 -4.24 -4.33
N ALA A 123 2.25 -5.56 -4.33
CA ALA A 123 3.40 -6.45 -4.53
C ALA A 123 3.07 -7.56 -5.52
N LEU A 124 4.07 -7.96 -6.29
CA LEU A 124 4.04 -9.14 -7.14
C LEU A 124 5.01 -10.16 -6.57
N ILE A 125 4.49 -11.33 -6.23
CA ILE A 125 5.28 -12.48 -5.77
C ILE A 125 5.13 -13.64 -6.74
N LYS A 126 6.05 -14.59 -6.71
CA LYS A 126 6.04 -15.76 -7.59
C LYS A 126 6.26 -17.05 -6.81
N ILE A 127 5.48 -18.07 -7.15
CA ILE A 127 5.70 -19.46 -6.73
C ILE A 127 6.15 -20.31 -7.93
N LYS A 128 6.85 -21.41 -7.65
CA LYS A 128 7.21 -22.43 -8.63
C LYS A 128 6.39 -23.68 -8.36
N THR A 129 5.46 -24.05 -9.24
CA THR A 129 4.57 -25.19 -9.11
C THR A 129 4.33 -25.87 -10.43
N GLU A 130 4.08 -27.19 -10.39
CA GLU A 130 3.61 -27.98 -11.52
C GLU A 130 2.07 -28.12 -11.53
N GLU A 131 1.37 -27.58 -10.52
CA GLU A 131 -0.09 -27.62 -10.48
C GLU A 131 -0.69 -26.69 -11.53
N GLU A 132 -1.82 -27.09 -12.12
CA GLU A 132 -2.61 -26.21 -12.96
C GLU A 132 -3.27 -25.12 -12.11
N LEU A 133 -2.91 -23.87 -12.36
CA LEU A 133 -3.39 -22.71 -11.61
C LEU A 133 -4.66 -22.13 -12.22
N SER A 134 -5.63 -21.84 -11.38
CA SER A 134 -6.83 -21.06 -11.75
C SER A 134 -6.49 -19.58 -11.77
N ILE A 135 -6.72 -18.92 -12.90
CA ILE A 135 -6.42 -17.50 -13.08
C ILE A 135 -7.68 -16.68 -12.85
N ALA A 136 -7.56 -15.59 -12.11
CA ALA A 136 -8.66 -14.64 -11.93
C ALA A 136 -8.92 -13.85 -13.22
N LYS A 137 -10.19 -13.67 -13.56
CA LYS A 137 -10.60 -12.76 -14.62
C LYS A 137 -10.58 -11.33 -14.10
N LEU A 138 -9.71 -10.48 -14.66
CA LEU A 138 -9.66 -9.05 -14.31
C LEU A 138 -10.77 -8.30 -15.06
N GLY A 139 -11.47 -7.43 -14.36
CA GLY A 139 -12.49 -6.54 -14.90
C GLY A 139 -11.94 -5.14 -15.23
N ASN A 140 -12.83 -4.15 -15.23
CA ASN A 140 -12.50 -2.74 -15.44
C ASN A 140 -13.02 -1.90 -14.27
N SER A 141 -12.10 -1.39 -13.43
CA SER A 141 -12.47 -0.59 -12.26
C SER A 141 -13.00 0.82 -12.60
N ASP A 142 -12.73 1.33 -13.80
CA ASP A 142 -13.22 2.64 -14.22
C ASP A 142 -14.73 2.64 -14.50
N GLU A 143 -15.26 1.49 -14.95
CA GLU A 143 -16.68 1.28 -15.25
C GLU A 143 -17.54 0.98 -14.04
N VAL A 144 -16.93 0.74 -12.87
CA VAL A 144 -17.66 0.40 -11.64
C VAL A 144 -18.51 1.58 -11.18
N GLU A 145 -19.75 1.32 -10.76
CA GLU A 145 -20.69 2.32 -10.26
C GLU A 145 -20.96 2.15 -8.76
N VAL A 146 -21.22 3.28 -8.07
CA VAL A 146 -21.63 3.27 -6.66
C VAL A 146 -23.00 2.61 -6.55
N GLY A 147 -23.12 1.66 -5.61
CA GLY A 147 -24.32 0.83 -5.44
C GLY A 147 -24.24 -0.55 -6.11
N GLU A 148 -23.27 -0.81 -6.96
CA GLU A 148 -23.04 -2.15 -7.52
C GLU A 148 -22.75 -3.17 -6.42
N TRP A 149 -23.28 -4.37 -6.56
CA TRP A 149 -23.07 -5.48 -5.66
C TRP A 149 -21.71 -6.13 -5.89
N VAL A 150 -21.01 -6.38 -4.78
CA VAL A 150 -19.64 -6.93 -4.80
C VAL A 150 -19.45 -8.01 -3.76
N ILE A 151 -18.44 -8.84 -4.00
CA ILE A 151 -18.03 -9.92 -3.12
C ILE A 151 -16.54 -9.73 -2.84
N ALA A 152 -16.15 -9.63 -1.56
CA ALA A 152 -14.76 -9.68 -1.16
C ALA A 152 -14.42 -11.12 -0.74
N VAL A 153 -13.26 -11.61 -1.18
CA VAL A 153 -12.75 -12.93 -0.83
C VAL A 153 -11.36 -12.82 -0.24
N GLY A 154 -11.13 -13.52 0.86
CA GLY A 154 -9.85 -13.49 1.56
C GLY A 154 -9.73 -14.64 2.57
N ASN A 155 -8.63 -14.62 3.32
CA ASN A 155 -8.35 -15.61 4.38
C ASN A 155 -8.23 -14.91 5.75
N PRO A 156 -9.30 -14.23 6.23
CA PRO A 156 -9.25 -13.52 7.50
C PRO A 156 -8.95 -14.52 8.63
N TYR A 157 -8.03 -14.15 9.52
CA TYR A 157 -7.62 -14.95 10.66
C TYR A 157 -7.17 -16.39 10.33
N GLY A 158 -6.77 -16.65 9.07
CA GLY A 158 -6.42 -17.99 8.59
C GLY A 158 -7.61 -18.89 8.26
N PHE A 159 -8.85 -18.36 8.29
CA PHE A 159 -10.02 -19.09 7.81
C PHE A 159 -10.02 -19.15 6.29
N ASP A 160 -10.12 -20.38 5.77
CA ASP A 160 -9.99 -20.66 4.34
C ASP A 160 -11.08 -19.97 3.50
N ARG A 161 -10.68 -19.00 2.70
CA ARG A 161 -11.49 -18.30 1.66
C ARG A 161 -12.85 -17.84 2.15
N THR A 162 -12.83 -17.03 3.18
CA THR A 162 -14.03 -16.34 3.67
C THR A 162 -14.58 -15.41 2.59
N VAL A 163 -15.90 -15.41 2.44
CA VAL A 163 -16.64 -14.58 1.49
C VAL A 163 -17.47 -13.59 2.26
N SER A 164 -17.35 -12.31 1.93
CA SER A 164 -18.23 -11.24 2.40
C SER A 164 -18.91 -10.58 1.21
N PHE A 165 -20.16 -10.15 1.40
CA PHE A 165 -20.98 -9.52 0.38
C PHE A 165 -21.33 -8.10 0.79
N GLY A 166 -21.36 -7.17 -0.16
CA GLY A 166 -21.68 -5.78 0.07
C GLY A 166 -21.89 -5.03 -1.24
N ILE A 167 -21.74 -3.72 -1.18
CA ILE A 167 -21.85 -2.81 -2.33
C ILE A 167 -20.62 -1.93 -2.46
N ILE A 168 -20.46 -1.31 -3.62
CA ILE A 168 -19.57 -0.18 -3.80
C ILE A 168 -20.16 1.03 -3.09
N SER A 169 -19.53 1.48 -2.02
CA SER A 169 -19.97 2.63 -1.21
C SER A 169 -19.41 3.97 -1.72
N GLY A 170 -18.35 3.95 -2.52
CA GLY A 170 -17.73 5.13 -3.10
C GLY A 170 -16.55 4.79 -3.99
N LYS A 171 -16.12 5.78 -4.80
CA LYS A 171 -14.95 5.71 -5.68
C LYS A 171 -14.08 6.94 -5.45
N GLY A 172 -12.83 6.88 -5.87
CA GLY A 172 -11.92 8.02 -5.78
C GLY A 172 -11.65 8.44 -4.33
N ARG A 173 -11.66 7.48 -3.38
CA ARG A 173 -11.45 7.80 -1.98
C ARG A 173 -9.98 8.01 -1.69
N VAL A 174 -9.68 9.21 -1.21
CA VAL A 174 -8.37 9.57 -0.64
C VAL A 174 -8.47 9.44 0.87
N LEU A 175 -7.58 8.64 1.47
CA LEU A 175 -7.54 8.43 2.91
C LEU A 175 -6.38 9.24 3.50
N PRO A 176 -6.66 10.36 4.20
CA PRO A 176 -5.63 11.09 4.90
C PRO A 176 -5.11 10.27 6.09
N ASN A 177 -3.82 10.36 6.37
CA ASN A 177 -3.17 9.70 7.51
C ASN A 177 -3.31 8.16 7.51
N LEU A 178 -3.09 7.55 6.35
CA LEU A 178 -3.03 6.10 6.28
C LEU A 178 -1.94 5.53 7.20
N PRO A 179 -2.18 4.36 7.82
CA PRO A 179 -1.15 3.67 8.60
C PRO A 179 -0.01 3.10 7.72
N ILE A 180 -0.13 3.22 6.40
CA ILE A 180 0.87 2.79 5.42
C ILE A 180 1.73 4.00 5.05
N GLU A 181 2.97 4.00 5.51
CA GLU A 181 3.93 5.06 5.21
C GLU A 181 4.16 5.17 3.69
N ASN A 182 4.14 6.40 3.17
CA ASN A 182 4.46 6.75 1.77
C ASN A 182 3.47 6.29 0.69
N GLN A 183 2.24 5.93 1.03
CA GLN A 183 1.22 5.67 0.02
C GLN A 183 0.73 6.99 -0.58
N LEU A 184 1.25 7.35 -1.77
CA LEU A 184 0.89 8.57 -2.49
C LEU A 184 -0.26 8.36 -3.48
N ILE A 185 -0.39 7.17 -4.05
CA ILE A 185 -1.48 6.84 -4.98
C ILE A 185 -2.65 6.29 -4.19
N ASN A 186 -3.53 7.19 -3.87
CA ASN A 186 -4.59 7.02 -2.89
C ASN A 186 -5.93 7.25 -3.61
N ASP A 187 -6.32 6.29 -4.45
CA ASP A 187 -7.56 6.30 -5.24
C ASP A 187 -8.31 4.98 -4.98
N PHE A 188 -8.95 4.90 -3.80
CA PHE A 188 -9.61 3.66 -3.40
C PHE A 188 -11.06 3.56 -3.88
N ILE A 189 -11.46 2.33 -4.16
CA ILE A 189 -12.86 1.91 -4.15
C ILE A 189 -13.24 1.60 -2.70
N GLN A 190 -14.28 2.25 -2.19
CA GLN A 190 -14.85 1.97 -0.87
C GLN A 190 -15.98 0.94 -0.99
N THR A 191 -16.02 -0.02 -0.07
CA THR A 191 -17.09 -1.04 0.03
C THR A 191 -17.50 -1.26 1.49
N ASP A 192 -18.74 -1.70 1.71
CA ASP A 192 -19.22 -2.19 3.00
C ASP A 192 -19.11 -3.71 3.14
N ALA A 193 -18.67 -4.43 2.10
CA ALA A 193 -18.21 -5.80 2.23
C ALA A 193 -17.09 -5.86 3.26
N ALA A 194 -17.17 -6.79 4.22
CA ALA A 194 -16.20 -6.88 5.30
C ALA A 194 -14.79 -7.20 4.77
N ILE A 195 -13.82 -6.33 5.08
CA ILE A 195 -12.39 -6.51 4.84
C ILE A 195 -11.71 -6.51 6.20
N ASP A 196 -11.34 -7.71 6.67
CA ASP A 196 -10.72 -7.93 7.97
C ASP A 196 -9.24 -8.32 7.82
N PRO A 197 -8.43 -8.25 8.90
CA PRO A 197 -7.04 -8.71 8.88
C PRO A 197 -6.91 -10.14 8.32
N GLY A 198 -6.08 -10.29 7.29
CA GLY A 198 -5.93 -11.51 6.49
C GLY A 198 -6.65 -11.47 5.15
N SER A 199 -7.58 -10.54 4.92
CA SER A 199 -8.22 -10.31 3.60
C SER A 199 -7.37 -9.45 2.67
N SER A 200 -6.37 -8.73 3.19
CA SER A 200 -5.44 -7.91 2.39
C SER A 200 -4.78 -8.74 1.30
N GLY A 201 -4.73 -8.21 0.07
CA GLY A 201 -4.23 -8.90 -1.13
C GLY A 201 -5.24 -9.80 -1.83
N GLY A 202 -6.39 -10.09 -1.20
CA GLY A 202 -7.50 -10.81 -1.83
C GLY A 202 -8.31 -9.93 -2.77
N PRO A 203 -9.13 -10.51 -3.67
CA PRO A 203 -9.93 -9.77 -4.64
C PRO A 203 -11.23 -9.21 -4.06
N LEU A 204 -11.65 -8.06 -4.61
CA LEU A 204 -13.03 -7.60 -4.67
C LEU A 204 -13.58 -7.91 -6.07
N VAL A 205 -14.70 -8.61 -6.17
CA VAL A 205 -15.28 -9.06 -7.45
C VAL A 205 -16.70 -8.56 -7.65
N ASN A 206 -17.06 -8.29 -8.90
CA ASN A 206 -18.45 -7.98 -9.30
C ASN A 206 -19.29 -9.26 -9.49
N LEU A 207 -20.58 -9.11 -9.74
CA LEU A 207 -21.48 -10.27 -9.97
C LEU A 207 -21.23 -11.02 -11.29
N LYS A 208 -20.33 -10.52 -12.15
CA LYS A 208 -19.88 -11.26 -13.36
C LYS A 208 -18.68 -12.16 -13.05
N GLY A 209 -18.19 -12.19 -11.79
CA GLY A 209 -17.00 -12.93 -11.38
C GLY A 209 -15.69 -12.25 -11.81
N GLU A 210 -15.72 -10.97 -12.14
CA GLU A 210 -14.56 -10.19 -12.56
C GLU A 210 -13.97 -9.44 -11.37
N VAL A 211 -12.65 -9.50 -11.20
CA VAL A 211 -11.94 -8.75 -10.17
C VAL A 211 -11.93 -7.28 -10.53
N ILE A 212 -12.47 -6.45 -9.66
CA ILE A 212 -12.51 -4.98 -9.81
C ILE A 212 -11.55 -4.26 -8.87
N GLY A 213 -10.92 -5.00 -7.94
CA GLY A 213 -9.90 -4.43 -7.07
C GLY A 213 -9.21 -5.46 -6.18
N ILE A 214 -8.14 -5.01 -5.52
CA ILE A 214 -7.35 -5.76 -4.53
C ILE A 214 -7.62 -5.16 -3.15
N ASN A 215 -8.16 -5.95 -2.23
CA ASN A 215 -8.46 -5.53 -0.86
C ASN A 215 -7.17 -5.08 -0.15
N SER A 216 -7.19 -3.94 0.51
CA SER A 216 -6.02 -3.38 1.19
C SER A 216 -6.32 -3.12 2.67
N ILE A 217 -7.26 -2.23 2.99
CA ILE A 217 -7.49 -1.72 4.33
C ILE A 217 -8.95 -1.90 4.73
N GLY A 218 -9.18 -2.32 5.98
CA GLY A 218 -10.49 -2.32 6.62
C GLY A 218 -10.43 -1.60 7.97
N PHE A 219 -11.31 -0.63 8.18
CA PHE A 219 -11.47 0.04 9.48
C PHE A 219 -12.59 -0.58 10.34
N GLY A 220 -13.13 -1.74 9.92
CA GLY A 220 -14.31 -2.34 10.50
C GLY A 220 -15.60 -1.57 10.20
N ARG A 221 -16.75 -2.03 10.75
CA ARG A 221 -18.06 -1.36 10.60
C ARG A 221 -18.48 -1.05 9.15
N GLY A 222 -18.13 -1.93 8.20
CA GLY A 222 -18.49 -1.74 6.79
C GLY A 222 -17.69 -0.63 6.09
N GLN A 223 -16.46 -0.41 6.49
CA GLN A 223 -15.53 0.53 5.85
C GLN A 223 -14.31 -0.25 5.33
N GLY A 224 -14.48 -0.86 4.17
CA GLY A 224 -13.42 -1.52 3.41
C GLY A 224 -12.93 -0.65 2.26
N PHE A 225 -11.62 -0.71 1.98
CA PHE A 225 -10.96 0.03 0.91
C PHE A 225 -10.13 -0.92 0.06
N THR A 226 -10.28 -0.77 -1.24
CA THR A 226 -9.77 -1.69 -2.25
C THR A 226 -9.04 -0.90 -3.32
N ILE A 227 -7.85 -1.32 -3.70
CA ILE A 227 -7.06 -0.72 -4.77
C ILE A 227 -7.71 -1.10 -6.11
N PRO A 228 -8.05 -0.13 -6.99
CA PRO A 228 -8.67 -0.40 -8.29
C PRO A 228 -7.84 -1.39 -9.13
N ILE A 229 -8.52 -2.33 -9.81
CA ILE A 229 -7.83 -3.38 -10.58
C ILE A 229 -7.03 -2.83 -11.77
N ASN A 230 -7.45 -1.70 -12.36
CA ASN A 230 -6.71 -1.08 -13.46
C ASN A 230 -5.33 -0.60 -12.98
N ILE A 231 -5.26 0.01 -11.78
CA ILE A 231 -3.99 0.37 -11.12
C ILE A 231 -3.16 -0.89 -10.85
N ALA A 232 -3.78 -1.92 -10.27
CA ALA A 232 -3.08 -3.15 -9.93
C ALA A 232 -2.50 -3.86 -11.18
N ASN A 233 -3.22 -3.85 -12.30
CA ASN A 233 -2.76 -4.42 -13.56
C ASN A 233 -1.62 -3.61 -14.19
N GLU A 234 -1.67 -2.28 -14.12
CA GLU A 234 -0.56 -1.42 -14.57
C GLU A 234 0.72 -1.69 -13.74
N VAL A 235 0.59 -1.71 -12.41
CA VAL A 235 1.70 -2.01 -11.48
C VAL A 235 2.27 -3.40 -11.77
N LYS A 236 1.43 -4.43 -11.87
CA LYS A 236 1.85 -5.79 -12.23
C LYS A 236 2.69 -5.82 -13.50
N ASN A 237 2.23 -5.16 -14.58
CA ASN A 237 2.93 -5.16 -15.86
C ASN A 237 4.30 -4.46 -15.77
N LYS A 238 4.40 -3.35 -15.01
CA LYS A 238 5.66 -2.66 -14.74
C LYS A 238 6.61 -3.52 -13.92
N LEU A 239 6.14 -4.16 -12.86
CA LEU A 239 6.95 -5.06 -12.03
C LEU A 239 7.45 -6.28 -12.81
N LEU A 240 6.64 -6.86 -13.70
CA LEU A 240 7.05 -7.94 -14.58
C LEU A 240 8.16 -7.53 -15.56
N SER A 241 8.13 -6.29 -16.06
CA SER A 241 9.07 -5.82 -17.08
C SER A 241 10.40 -5.34 -16.50
N SER A 242 10.39 -4.72 -15.31
CA SER A 242 11.58 -4.02 -14.75
C SER A 242 11.91 -4.41 -13.30
N GLY A 243 11.04 -5.16 -12.62
CA GLY A 243 11.19 -5.50 -11.20
C GLY A 243 10.98 -4.32 -10.23
N THR A 244 10.98 -3.10 -10.74
CA THR A 244 10.83 -1.86 -9.96
C THR A 244 9.92 -0.87 -10.67
N ILE A 245 9.30 0.02 -9.92
CA ILE A 245 8.52 1.13 -10.48
C ILE A 245 9.24 2.43 -10.17
N GLN A 246 9.75 3.06 -11.23
CA GLN A 246 10.28 4.42 -11.11
C GLN A 246 9.12 5.40 -11.13
N ARG A 247 9.12 6.32 -10.17
CA ARG A 247 8.12 7.39 -10.03
C ARG A 247 8.76 8.74 -10.27
N GLY A 248 8.07 9.56 -11.05
CA GLY A 248 8.46 10.94 -11.29
C GLY A 248 8.41 11.76 -10.00
N TRP A 249 9.38 12.64 -9.83
CA TRP A 249 9.50 13.53 -8.70
C TRP A 249 10.15 14.85 -9.13
N ILE A 250 9.69 15.94 -8.53
CA ILE A 250 10.24 17.28 -8.78
C ILE A 250 10.77 17.96 -7.52
N GLY A 251 10.43 17.46 -6.33
CA GLY A 251 11.00 17.95 -5.07
C GLY A 251 10.36 19.21 -4.52
N ILE A 252 9.04 19.25 -4.47
CA ILE A 252 8.26 20.32 -3.85
C ILE A 252 7.42 19.78 -2.70
N ALA A 253 7.20 20.59 -1.68
CA ALA A 253 6.12 20.41 -0.72
C ALA A 253 4.92 21.27 -1.17
N ILE A 254 3.73 20.74 -1.06
CA ILE A 254 2.51 21.39 -1.55
C ILE A 254 1.44 21.46 -0.47
N GLN A 255 0.55 22.43 -0.61
CA GLN A 255 -0.64 22.56 0.23
C GLN A 255 -1.83 23.03 -0.61
N PRO A 256 -3.07 22.84 -0.13
CA PRO A 256 -4.25 23.33 -0.82
C PRO A 256 -4.25 24.84 -0.95
N LEU A 257 -4.74 25.32 -2.08
CA LEU A 257 -5.08 26.74 -2.26
C LEU A 257 -6.55 26.93 -1.87
N SER A 258 -6.83 27.05 -0.56
CA SER A 258 -8.18 27.36 -0.08
C SER A 258 -8.64 28.72 -0.56
N ARG A 259 -9.95 29.02 -0.45
CA ARG A 259 -10.51 30.32 -0.79
C ARG A 259 -9.88 31.47 -0.02
N ASP A 260 -9.53 31.25 1.25
CA ASP A 260 -8.88 32.26 2.09
C ASP A 260 -7.48 32.58 1.57
N TYR A 261 -6.70 31.55 1.17
CA TYR A 261 -5.41 31.76 0.52
C TYR A 261 -5.56 32.44 -0.84
N ALA A 262 -6.52 32.03 -1.67
CA ALA A 262 -6.78 32.64 -2.96
C ALA A 262 -7.15 34.15 -2.82
N GLN A 263 -7.94 34.47 -1.79
CA GLN A 263 -8.26 35.87 -1.44
C GLN A 263 -7.03 36.65 -0.97
N PHE A 264 -6.17 36.02 -0.14
CA PHE A 264 -4.90 36.62 0.32
C PHE A 264 -3.97 36.95 -0.88
N PHE A 265 -3.92 36.07 -1.88
CA PHE A 265 -3.17 36.31 -3.13
C PHE A 265 -3.89 37.27 -4.13
N GLY A 266 -4.95 37.95 -3.67
CA GLY A 266 -5.63 39.01 -4.43
C GLY A 266 -6.61 38.52 -5.51
N ASN A 267 -6.88 37.22 -5.64
CA ASN A 267 -7.83 36.67 -6.59
C ASN A 267 -8.64 35.53 -6.00
N PRO A 268 -9.85 35.80 -5.44
CA PRO A 268 -10.70 34.77 -4.81
C PRO A 268 -11.16 33.64 -5.75
N GLN A 269 -11.00 33.82 -7.07
CA GLN A 269 -11.33 32.82 -8.09
C GLN A 269 -10.08 32.05 -8.57
N LEU A 270 -8.93 32.27 -7.93
CA LEU A 270 -7.71 31.58 -8.29
C LEU A 270 -7.78 30.13 -7.87
N GLU A 271 -7.63 29.25 -8.84
CA GLU A 271 -7.52 27.80 -8.62
C GLU A 271 -6.08 27.36 -8.89
N GLY A 272 -5.59 26.41 -8.11
CA GLY A 272 -4.23 25.90 -8.26
C GLY A 272 -3.80 25.05 -7.07
N VAL A 273 -2.51 24.69 -7.05
CA VAL A 273 -1.82 24.02 -5.96
C VAL A 273 -0.72 24.94 -5.46
N LEU A 274 -0.72 25.27 -4.17
CA LEU A 274 0.27 26.17 -3.58
C LEU A 274 1.54 25.40 -3.21
N ILE A 275 2.70 25.87 -3.68
CA ILE A 275 4.00 25.34 -3.25
C ILE A 275 4.32 25.95 -1.88
N SER A 276 4.41 25.10 -0.86
CA SER A 276 4.74 25.53 0.50
C SER A 276 6.24 25.50 0.78
N ASP A 277 6.99 24.60 0.13
CA ASP A 277 8.45 24.50 0.29
C ASP A 277 9.10 23.85 -0.95
N ILE A 278 10.40 24.09 -1.13
CA ILE A 278 11.23 23.46 -2.15
C ILE A 278 12.31 22.63 -1.47
N ILE A 279 12.41 21.39 -1.91
CA ILE A 279 13.42 20.49 -1.37
C ILE A 279 14.80 20.87 -1.96
N PRO A 280 15.80 21.23 -1.14
CA PRO A 280 17.13 21.59 -1.62
C PRO A 280 17.78 20.48 -2.46
N GLY A 281 18.48 20.85 -3.55
CA GLY A 281 19.08 19.90 -4.49
C GLY A 281 18.06 19.17 -5.37
N SER A 282 16.81 19.62 -5.39
CA SER A 282 15.76 19.03 -6.21
C SER A 282 15.66 19.63 -7.59
N PRO A 283 15.02 18.93 -8.56
CA PRO A 283 14.72 19.49 -9.87
C PRO A 283 13.91 20.79 -9.83
N ALA A 284 13.06 20.97 -8.82
CA ALA A 284 12.28 22.18 -8.63
C ALA A 284 13.16 23.38 -8.27
N GLU A 285 14.16 23.18 -7.38
CA GLU A 285 15.14 24.21 -7.05
C GLU A 285 15.99 24.59 -8.27
N GLU A 286 16.52 23.58 -8.99
CA GLU A 286 17.28 23.80 -10.23
C GLU A 286 16.50 24.57 -11.29
N ALA A 287 15.18 24.31 -11.37
CA ALA A 287 14.30 24.99 -12.31
C ALA A 287 13.88 26.40 -11.85
N GLY A 288 14.20 26.78 -10.60
CA GLY A 288 13.87 28.10 -10.05
C GLY A 288 12.42 28.23 -9.59
N LEU A 289 11.75 27.15 -9.19
CA LEU A 289 10.51 27.20 -8.42
C LEU A 289 10.78 27.78 -7.04
N LEU A 290 9.81 28.45 -6.45
CA LEU A 290 9.93 29.11 -5.15
C LEU A 290 8.71 28.78 -4.26
N PRO A 291 8.89 28.78 -2.92
CA PRO A 291 7.75 28.79 -2.02
C PRO A 291 6.85 30.00 -2.30
N GLY A 292 5.53 29.79 -2.32
CA GLY A 292 4.54 30.82 -2.69
C GLY A 292 4.10 30.77 -4.16
N ASP A 293 4.77 30.02 -5.04
CA ASP A 293 4.29 29.75 -6.38
C ASP A 293 2.98 28.96 -6.35
N ILE A 294 2.03 29.32 -7.20
CA ILE A 294 0.76 28.60 -7.33
C ILE A 294 0.76 27.89 -8.69
N VAL A 295 0.82 26.57 -8.67
CA VAL A 295 0.75 25.76 -9.90
C VAL A 295 -0.69 25.72 -10.38
N VAL A 296 -0.95 26.24 -11.58
CA VAL A 296 -2.29 26.28 -12.21
C VAL A 296 -2.43 25.26 -13.34
N GLN A 297 -1.29 24.79 -13.89
CA GLN A 297 -1.28 23.79 -14.95
C GLN A 297 0.02 22.98 -14.92
N TYR A 298 -0.10 21.66 -15.18
CA TYR A 298 1.01 20.71 -15.33
C TYR A 298 0.88 19.99 -16.67
N ASP A 299 1.87 20.12 -17.56
CA ASP A 299 1.89 19.55 -18.92
C ASP A 299 0.60 19.75 -19.73
N GLY A 300 -0.06 20.90 -19.57
CA GLY A 300 -1.29 21.23 -20.27
C GLY A 300 -2.56 20.90 -19.49
N GLU A 301 -2.51 20.06 -18.45
CA GLU A 301 -3.63 19.76 -17.58
C GLU A 301 -3.80 20.82 -16.49
N LYS A 302 -5.03 21.29 -16.28
CA LYS A 302 -5.36 22.17 -15.15
C LYS A 302 -5.26 21.40 -13.84
N VAL A 303 -4.61 22.03 -12.87
CA VAL A 303 -4.52 21.49 -11.51
C VAL A 303 -5.13 22.45 -10.52
N SER A 304 -5.84 21.91 -9.54
CA SER A 304 -6.44 22.67 -8.44
C SER A 304 -6.58 21.78 -7.22
N ALA A 305 -6.43 22.37 -6.04
CA ALA A 305 -6.69 21.71 -4.77
C ALA A 305 -7.24 22.75 -3.79
N GLU A 306 -8.52 22.64 -3.44
CA GLU A 306 -9.14 23.45 -2.38
C GLU A 306 -8.96 22.84 -1.00
N LYS A 307 -8.80 21.50 -0.94
CA LYS A 307 -8.63 20.69 0.27
C LYS A 307 -7.46 19.71 0.12
N GLU A 308 -7.02 19.12 1.23
CA GLU A 308 -5.93 18.14 1.27
C GLU A 308 -6.16 16.94 0.32
N GLU A 309 -7.39 16.42 0.27
CA GLU A 309 -7.73 15.31 -0.61
C GLU A 309 -7.56 15.63 -2.10
N ASP A 310 -7.67 16.90 -2.50
CA ASP A 310 -7.54 17.32 -3.90
C ASP A 310 -6.08 17.30 -4.38
N LEU A 311 -5.11 17.39 -3.46
CA LEU A 311 -3.68 17.38 -3.78
C LEU A 311 -3.24 16.09 -4.48
N ASN A 312 -3.94 14.99 -4.20
CA ASN A 312 -3.62 13.68 -4.76
C ASN A 312 -3.58 13.68 -6.30
N LYS A 313 -4.48 14.42 -6.96
CA LYS A 313 -4.49 14.51 -8.43
C LYS A 313 -3.17 15.05 -8.99
N PHE A 314 -2.66 16.11 -8.39
CA PHE A 314 -1.40 16.71 -8.83
C PHE A 314 -0.21 15.78 -8.49
N GLN A 315 -0.21 15.16 -7.31
CA GLN A 315 0.82 14.20 -6.91
C GLN A 315 0.88 13.00 -7.88
N VAL A 316 -0.29 12.47 -8.28
CA VAL A 316 -0.38 11.38 -9.26
C VAL A 316 0.17 11.80 -10.62
N LEU A 317 -0.19 12.99 -11.14
CA LEU A 317 0.33 13.50 -12.40
C LEU A 317 1.86 13.57 -12.39
N VAL A 318 2.44 14.11 -11.32
CA VAL A 318 3.90 14.17 -11.17
C VAL A 318 4.51 12.78 -11.09
N SER A 319 3.94 11.87 -10.27
CA SER A 319 4.46 10.52 -10.05
C SER A 319 4.40 9.63 -11.29
N GLN A 320 3.42 9.86 -12.18
CA GLN A 320 3.28 9.13 -13.45
C GLN A 320 4.16 9.68 -14.56
N SER A 321 4.75 10.86 -14.37
CA SER A 321 5.64 11.47 -15.36
C SER A 321 6.91 10.65 -15.52
N GLU A 322 7.37 10.48 -16.76
CA GLU A 322 8.54 9.68 -17.10
C GLU A 322 9.83 10.33 -16.59
N VAL A 323 10.60 9.59 -15.81
CA VAL A 323 11.90 10.03 -15.28
C VAL A 323 12.86 10.40 -16.42
N GLY A 324 13.53 11.54 -16.28
CA GLY A 324 14.44 12.08 -17.28
C GLY A 324 13.80 13.04 -18.28
N LYS A 325 12.47 13.03 -18.44
CA LYS A 325 11.75 13.99 -19.26
C LYS A 325 11.56 15.33 -18.54
N ALA A 326 11.18 16.34 -19.30
CA ALA A 326 10.89 17.68 -18.81
C ALA A 326 9.38 17.90 -18.80
N ALA A 327 8.84 18.36 -17.67
CA ALA A 327 7.47 18.77 -17.51
C ALA A 327 7.36 20.30 -17.49
N ARG A 328 6.31 20.83 -18.12
CA ARG A 328 6.03 22.27 -18.14
C ARG A 328 4.96 22.61 -17.10
N LEU A 329 5.33 23.45 -16.15
CA LEU A 329 4.41 24.01 -15.16
C LEU A 329 4.03 25.44 -15.57
N LYS A 330 2.72 25.76 -15.59
CA LYS A 330 2.27 27.14 -15.52
C LYS A 330 2.00 27.49 -14.07
N ILE A 331 2.62 28.54 -13.61
CA ILE A 331 2.50 29.03 -12.24
C ILE A 331 2.02 30.47 -12.21
N LYS A 332 1.43 30.86 -11.09
CA LYS A 332 1.31 32.28 -10.72
C LYS A 332 2.32 32.58 -9.61
N ARG A 333 3.17 33.58 -9.89
CA ARG A 333 4.14 34.16 -8.96
C ARG A 333 3.88 35.63 -8.82
N ASP A 334 3.57 36.14 -7.64
CA ASP A 334 3.24 37.54 -7.39
C ASP A 334 2.13 38.06 -8.32
N GLY A 335 1.14 37.24 -8.65
CA GLY A 335 0.03 37.54 -9.54
C GLY A 335 0.38 37.46 -11.06
N ILE A 336 1.62 37.17 -11.42
CA ILE A 336 2.11 37.11 -12.82
C ILE A 336 2.12 35.66 -13.29
N ASP A 337 1.56 35.40 -14.48
CA ASP A 337 1.61 34.10 -15.13
C ASP A 337 3.03 33.81 -15.65
N THR A 338 3.63 32.75 -15.21
CA THR A 338 4.98 32.31 -15.56
C THR A 338 4.97 30.86 -15.98
N SER A 339 5.80 30.47 -16.95
CA SER A 339 5.99 29.07 -17.33
C SER A 339 7.40 28.60 -16.93
N ILE A 340 7.48 27.52 -16.17
CA ILE A 340 8.74 26.91 -15.73
C ILE A 340 8.78 25.48 -16.26
N THR A 341 9.94 25.06 -16.75
CA THR A 341 10.19 23.68 -17.18
C THR A 341 11.06 22.99 -16.15
N VAL A 342 10.57 21.88 -15.60
CA VAL A 342 11.25 21.10 -14.57
C VAL A 342 11.62 19.74 -15.15
N LYS A 343 12.87 19.28 -14.95
CA LYS A 343 13.29 17.94 -15.32
C LYS A 343 12.78 16.96 -14.26
N ILE A 344 12.07 15.93 -14.69
CA ILE A 344 11.58 14.90 -13.76
C ILE A 344 12.74 14.02 -13.34
N SER A 345 12.97 13.89 -12.04
CA SER A 345 13.90 12.88 -11.47
C SER A 345 13.14 11.70 -10.92
N GLU A 346 13.85 10.64 -10.58
CA GLU A 346 13.28 9.53 -9.81
C GLU A 346 13.03 9.99 -8.36
N GLN A 347 11.91 9.55 -7.81
CA GLN A 347 11.58 9.86 -6.42
C GLN A 347 12.61 9.24 -5.48
N PRO A 348 13.25 10.03 -4.60
CA PRO A 348 14.19 9.51 -3.63
C PRO A 348 13.54 8.47 -2.71
N LYS A 349 14.26 7.41 -2.38
CA LYS A 349 13.81 6.46 -1.37
C LYS A 349 13.66 7.16 -0.03
N VAL A 350 12.50 7.01 0.59
CA VAL A 350 12.21 7.57 1.92
C VAL A 350 12.65 6.60 3.03
N LYS A 351 12.31 5.32 2.89
CA LYS A 351 12.74 4.26 3.81
C LYS A 351 14.09 3.72 3.35
N ALA A 352 15.07 3.75 4.23
CA ALA A 352 16.38 3.17 3.97
C ALA A 352 16.30 1.64 4.05
N ASP A 353 16.90 0.96 3.10
CA ASP A 353 17.11 -0.47 3.21
C ASP A 353 18.11 -0.75 4.33
N GLU A 354 17.84 -1.79 5.13
CA GLU A 354 18.67 -2.22 6.25
C GLU A 354 19.33 -3.55 5.98
N PHE A 355 20.50 -3.75 6.59
CA PHE A 355 21.20 -5.02 6.55
C PHE A 355 21.79 -5.34 7.91
N GLU A 356 21.32 -6.42 8.53
CA GLU A 356 21.86 -6.96 9.78
C GLU A 356 23.08 -7.84 9.49
N THR A 357 24.19 -7.57 10.15
CA THR A 357 25.42 -8.34 9.98
C THR A 357 25.54 -9.45 11.03
N GLN A 358 26.31 -10.48 10.73
CA GLN A 358 26.67 -11.52 11.71
C GLN A 358 27.62 -11.04 12.82
N PHE A 359 28.09 -9.80 12.76
CA PHE A 359 29.02 -9.22 13.71
C PHE A 359 28.36 -8.38 14.80
N GLY A 360 27.01 -8.43 14.89
CA GLY A 360 26.23 -7.74 15.93
C GLY A 360 26.08 -6.25 15.66
N PHE A 361 25.90 -5.85 14.40
CA PHE A 361 25.48 -4.50 14.04
C PHE A 361 24.62 -4.50 12.78
N THR A 362 23.78 -3.47 12.66
CA THR A 362 22.91 -3.24 11.49
C THR A 362 23.33 -1.96 10.80
N VAL A 363 23.29 -1.95 9.48
CA VAL A 363 23.55 -0.75 8.67
C VAL A 363 22.35 -0.39 7.83
N LYS A 364 22.23 0.90 7.50
CA LYS A 364 21.19 1.46 6.62
C LYS A 364 21.82 2.09 5.38
N GLU A 365 21.09 2.01 4.26
CA GLU A 365 21.36 2.83 3.09
C GLU A 365 21.24 4.32 3.44
N ILE A 366 22.14 5.15 2.92
CA ILE A 366 22.09 6.61 3.14
C ILE A 366 21.11 7.21 2.14
N THR A 367 19.84 7.30 2.54
CA THR A 367 18.82 8.02 1.77
C THR A 367 18.97 9.53 1.91
N GLU A 368 18.23 10.31 1.08
CA GLU A 368 18.17 11.78 1.19
C GLU A 368 17.77 12.23 2.60
N VAL A 369 16.81 11.53 3.22
CA VAL A 369 16.37 11.82 4.58
C VAL A 369 17.48 11.62 5.60
N ILE A 370 18.18 10.49 5.54
CA ILE A 370 19.32 10.18 6.44
C ILE A 370 20.45 11.16 6.22
N TYR A 371 20.80 11.45 4.95
CA TYR A 371 21.84 12.41 4.61
C TYR A 371 21.63 13.76 5.29
N ARG A 372 20.38 14.27 5.28
CA ARG A 372 20.02 15.54 5.93
C ARG A 372 19.94 15.44 7.44
N GLN A 373 19.27 14.39 7.95
CA GLN A 373 19.08 14.18 9.39
C GLN A 373 20.42 14.12 10.14
N TYR A 374 21.40 13.41 9.59
CA TYR A 374 22.73 13.26 10.18
C TYR A 374 23.73 14.31 9.70
N MET A 375 23.31 15.26 8.86
CA MET A 375 24.15 16.32 8.27
C MET A 375 25.46 15.74 7.69
N LEU A 376 25.35 14.66 6.90
CA LEU A 376 26.47 13.98 6.30
C LEU A 376 27.16 14.85 5.23
N GLU A 377 28.41 14.59 4.92
CA GLU A 377 29.14 15.32 3.87
C GLU A 377 28.79 14.85 2.46
N ASP A 378 28.46 13.57 2.31
CA ASP A 378 28.06 12.93 1.06
C ASP A 378 27.12 11.75 1.35
N LYS A 379 26.53 11.16 0.30
CA LYS A 379 25.61 10.00 0.39
C LYS A 379 26.32 8.65 0.19
N GLU A 380 27.63 8.63 0.04
CA GLU A 380 28.38 7.38 -0.11
C GLU A 380 28.55 6.66 1.23
N GLY A 381 28.61 5.33 1.19
CA GLY A 381 28.76 4.48 2.38
C GLY A 381 27.45 3.92 2.89
N VAL A 382 27.49 3.37 4.11
CA VAL A 382 26.34 2.89 4.86
C VAL A 382 26.38 3.42 6.28
N LEU A 383 25.19 3.79 6.83
CA LEU A 383 25.07 4.30 8.20
C LEU A 383 24.88 3.13 9.17
N VAL A 384 25.64 3.07 10.23
CA VAL A 384 25.41 2.13 11.34
C VAL A 384 24.16 2.60 12.11
N SER A 385 23.10 1.79 12.09
CA SER A 385 21.82 2.11 12.72
C SER A 385 21.60 1.41 14.06
N PHE A 386 22.35 0.34 14.33
CA PHE A 386 22.29 -0.40 15.58
C PHE A 386 23.60 -1.13 15.85
N VAL A 387 24.02 -1.20 17.12
CA VAL A 387 25.17 -2.00 17.58
C VAL A 387 24.76 -2.79 18.82
N GLU A 388 24.89 -4.12 18.76
CA GLU A 388 24.57 -5.03 19.85
C GLU A 388 25.55 -4.84 21.01
N VAL A 389 25.02 -4.58 22.20
CA VAL A 389 25.83 -4.37 23.41
C VAL A 389 26.57 -5.65 23.79
N GLY A 390 27.89 -5.57 23.93
CA GLY A 390 28.76 -6.73 24.24
C GLY A 390 29.05 -7.62 23.04
N GLY A 391 28.57 -7.27 21.84
CA GLY A 391 28.89 -7.94 20.57
C GLY A 391 30.31 -7.58 20.05
N VAL A 392 30.68 -8.22 18.94
CA VAL A 392 32.02 -8.01 18.28
C VAL A 392 32.15 -6.54 17.87
N ALA A 393 31.13 -5.93 17.28
CA ALA A 393 31.15 -4.55 16.82
C ALA A 393 31.26 -3.56 17.99
N SER A 394 30.53 -3.77 19.08
CA SER A 394 30.58 -2.95 20.29
C SER A 394 31.95 -3.01 20.95
N THR A 395 32.56 -4.21 21.03
CA THR A 395 33.92 -4.40 21.58
C THR A 395 34.94 -3.70 20.72
N ALA A 396 34.74 -3.60 19.42
CA ALA A 396 35.59 -2.87 18.47
C ALA A 396 35.35 -1.36 18.48
N LEU A 397 34.45 -0.85 19.34
CA LEU A 397 34.05 0.57 19.46
C LEU A 397 33.40 1.14 18.20
N LEU A 398 32.66 0.30 17.44
CA LEU A 398 31.73 0.77 16.45
C LEU A 398 30.50 1.34 17.19
N GLU A 399 30.00 2.47 16.74
CA GLU A 399 28.87 3.17 17.37
C GLU A 399 27.76 3.46 16.36
N GLU A 400 26.53 3.57 16.84
CA GLU A 400 25.41 4.06 16.04
C GLU A 400 25.71 5.49 15.56
N GLY A 401 25.39 5.76 14.28
CA GLY A 401 25.72 7.03 13.61
C GLY A 401 27.08 7.02 12.89
N ASP A 402 27.90 5.98 13.04
CA ASP A 402 29.08 5.82 12.21
C ASP A 402 28.71 5.56 10.75
N VAL A 403 29.41 6.18 9.80
CA VAL A 403 29.27 5.89 8.37
C VAL A 403 30.44 5.04 7.90
N ILE A 404 30.18 3.80 7.49
CA ILE A 404 31.22 2.91 6.95
C ILE A 404 31.54 3.31 5.51
N LYS A 405 32.82 3.70 5.27
CA LYS A 405 33.32 4.12 3.96
C LYS A 405 34.16 3.04 3.28
N LYS A 406 34.77 2.12 4.05
CA LYS A 406 35.53 0.98 3.50
C LYS A 406 35.37 -0.24 4.38
N VAL A 407 35.42 -1.40 3.75
CA VAL A 407 35.63 -2.72 4.36
C VAL A 407 36.92 -3.23 3.78
N GLU A 408 37.99 -3.37 4.60
CA GLU A 408 39.36 -3.58 4.13
C GLU A 408 39.76 -2.50 3.09
N ASP A 409 40.16 -2.93 1.89
CA ASP A 409 40.52 -2.06 0.77
C ASP A 409 39.33 -1.71 -0.13
N PHE A 410 38.17 -2.31 0.12
CA PHE A 410 36.96 -2.10 -0.70
C PHE A 410 36.25 -0.79 -0.32
N GLU A 411 36.08 0.11 -1.29
CA GLU A 411 35.30 1.32 -1.11
C GLU A 411 33.80 1.00 -1.12
N ILE A 412 33.08 1.59 -0.18
CA ILE A 412 31.62 1.40 -0.02
C ILE A 412 30.93 2.67 -0.47
N LYS A 413 30.17 2.57 -1.56
CA LYS A 413 29.36 3.67 -2.07
C LYS A 413 27.90 3.53 -1.65
N ASN A 414 27.41 2.30 -1.49
CA ASN A 414 26.04 1.97 -1.20
C ASN A 414 25.93 0.65 -0.41
N LEU A 415 24.71 0.27 -0.08
CA LEU A 415 24.43 -0.95 0.70
C LEU A 415 24.84 -2.24 -0.03
N ASP A 416 24.73 -2.28 -1.36
CA ASP A 416 25.09 -3.46 -2.15
C ASP A 416 26.60 -3.67 -2.18
N ASP A 417 27.39 -2.60 -2.28
CA ASP A 417 28.85 -2.66 -2.18
C ASP A 417 29.25 -3.19 -0.80
N PHE A 418 28.57 -2.74 0.26
CA PHE A 418 28.81 -3.20 1.62
C PHE A 418 28.53 -4.70 1.77
N LYS A 419 27.35 -5.18 1.32
CA LYS A 419 26.99 -6.60 1.37
C LYS A 419 28.01 -7.46 0.64
N LYS A 420 28.36 -7.11 -0.60
CA LYS A 420 29.36 -7.83 -1.42
C LYS A 420 30.72 -7.86 -0.75
N SER A 421 31.20 -6.71 -0.26
CA SER A 421 32.50 -6.60 0.38
C SER A 421 32.58 -7.40 1.68
N LEU A 422 31.50 -7.36 2.48
CA LEU A 422 31.44 -8.10 3.73
C LEU A 422 31.41 -9.62 3.48
N ASP A 423 30.69 -10.08 2.45
CA ASP A 423 30.62 -11.50 2.08
C ASP A 423 32.00 -12.05 1.67
N LEU A 424 32.84 -11.23 0.99
CA LEU A 424 34.20 -11.59 0.59
C LEU A 424 35.16 -11.75 1.78
N VAL A 425 34.88 -11.11 2.90
CA VAL A 425 35.83 -11.06 4.06
C VAL A 425 35.25 -11.72 5.31
N LYS A 426 34.02 -12.21 5.30
CA LYS A 426 33.29 -12.75 6.48
C LYS A 426 34.03 -13.86 7.24
N ASP A 427 34.85 -14.65 6.55
CA ASP A 427 35.62 -15.77 7.13
C ASP A 427 37.01 -15.36 7.63
N ARG A 428 37.38 -14.08 7.53
CA ARG A 428 38.68 -13.58 8.03
C ARG A 428 38.69 -13.50 9.55
N LYS A 429 39.85 -13.71 10.13
CA LYS A 429 40.06 -13.58 11.59
C LYS A 429 39.96 -12.15 12.09
N GLN A 430 40.19 -11.21 11.22
CA GLN A 430 40.14 -9.76 11.48
C GLN A 430 39.57 -9.07 10.27
N ILE A 431 38.73 -8.07 10.50
CA ILE A 431 38.14 -7.26 9.43
C ILE A 431 38.30 -5.78 9.82
N MET A 432 38.98 -5.03 8.97
CA MET A 432 39.17 -3.60 9.17
C MET A 432 38.04 -2.81 8.49
N LEU A 433 37.33 -2.00 9.28
CA LEU A 433 36.37 -1.01 8.76
C LEU A 433 37.02 0.38 8.84
N THR A 434 36.84 1.16 7.79
CA THR A 434 37.11 2.61 7.83
C THR A 434 35.76 3.31 7.96
N VAL A 435 35.58 4.03 9.07
CA VAL A 435 34.34 4.74 9.37
C VAL A 435 34.53 6.24 9.48
N LYS A 436 33.49 7.02 9.22
CA LYS A 436 33.37 8.42 9.58
C LYS A 436 32.41 8.55 10.76
N ARG A 437 32.90 9.24 11.82
CA ARG A 437 32.06 9.64 12.98
C ARG A 437 32.05 11.16 13.01
N GLY A 438 30.98 11.75 12.53
CA GLY A 438 30.89 13.16 12.17
C GLY A 438 31.96 13.50 11.14
N LYS A 439 32.86 14.46 11.44
CA LYS A 439 33.96 14.87 10.54
C LYS A 439 35.25 14.01 10.67
N ASN A 440 35.29 13.09 11.64
CA ASN A 440 36.52 12.36 11.96
C ASN A 440 36.52 10.97 11.30
N LYS A 441 37.63 10.64 10.65
CA LYS A 441 37.92 9.29 10.15
C LYS A 441 38.45 8.42 11.27
N ARG A 442 37.95 7.18 11.38
CA ARG A 442 38.42 6.18 12.36
C ARG A 442 38.60 4.82 11.69
N PHE A 443 39.41 3.98 12.32
CA PHE A 443 39.53 2.57 11.95
C PHE A 443 38.95 1.72 13.07
N VAL A 444 38.10 0.77 12.68
CA VAL A 444 37.43 -0.17 13.59
C VAL A 444 37.83 -1.57 13.19
N LEU A 445 38.47 -2.31 14.11
CA LEU A 445 38.96 -3.66 13.86
C LEU A 445 38.01 -4.67 14.48
N LEU A 446 37.20 -5.33 13.64
CA LEU A 446 36.35 -6.43 14.08
C LEU A 446 37.20 -7.68 14.29
N LEU A 447 36.99 -8.34 15.44
CA LEU A 447 37.66 -9.61 15.80
C LEU A 447 36.56 -10.69 15.99
N PRO A 448 36.10 -11.34 14.91
CA PRO A 448 35.06 -12.36 15.00
C PRO A 448 35.56 -13.48 15.95
N LYS A 449 34.64 -13.92 16.86
CA LYS A 449 34.94 -15.08 17.70
C LYS A 449 35.13 -16.30 16.78
N GLN A 450 36.25 -16.96 16.84
CA GLN A 450 36.43 -18.27 16.20
C GLN A 450 35.49 -19.25 16.94
N GLU A 451 34.55 -19.90 16.24
CA GLU A 451 34.01 -21.14 16.74
C GLU A 451 35.17 -22.13 16.91
N GLU A 452 35.53 -22.46 18.13
CA GLU A 452 36.34 -23.64 18.40
C GLU A 452 35.60 -24.82 17.77
N LYS A 453 36.10 -25.29 16.62
CA LYS A 453 35.66 -26.57 16.07
C LYS A 453 35.98 -27.56 17.17
N GLY A 454 34.89 -27.97 17.88
CA GLY A 454 34.95 -28.89 18.98
C GLY A 454 35.84 -30.07 18.63
N ALA A 455 36.92 -30.21 19.37
CA ALA A 455 37.63 -31.48 19.46
C ALA A 455 36.65 -32.47 20.08
N SER A 456 36.05 -33.32 19.23
CA SER A 456 35.35 -34.51 19.71
C SER A 456 36.37 -35.37 20.46
N PRO A 457 35.95 -35.88 21.65
CA PRO A 457 36.78 -36.80 22.41
C PRO A 457 36.93 -38.16 21.73
#